data_e1eb0eccd416c915337db107027cadc8
#
_entry.id   e1eb0eccd416c915337db107027cadc8
#
_cell.length_a   1.000
_cell.length_b   1.000
_cell.length_c   1.000
_cell.angle_alpha   90.00
_cell.angle_beta   90.00
_cell.angle_gamma   90.00
#
_symmetry.space_group_name_H-M   'P 1'
#
loop_
_entity.id
_entity.type
_entity.pdbx_description
1 polymer ?
#
loop_
_entity_poly.entity_id
_entity_poly.type
_entity_poly.pdbx_seq_one_letter_code
_entity_poly.pdbx_strand_id
1 'polypeptide(L)'
;MLRFDIAYYKRFYGDNGAHDAEKIAHLATAVHHLAAWWGINITSVLDVGAGMGIWRDWYHTTFPEVTVRSIDVSEHACNTWNHEQRDIATWRPRGKSDLVVCHSVLQYLDNQSVIQAIDNMAAATRHVMYLELPTKWDYENIIDKSGTDLQVYHRSAQWYRKHLSQHFRQVGAGLWVPLQGTPMYELEACR
;
A
#
# COMPACT_ATOMS: atom_id res chain seq x y z
N MET A 1 -25.13 -0.14 1.64
CA MET A 1 -24.41 -0.88 2.70
C MET A 1 -22.93 -0.55 2.55
N LEU A 2 -22.31 -0.02 3.59
CA LEU A 2 -20.88 0.34 3.54
C LEU A 2 -20.08 -0.97 3.41
N ARG A 3 -19.25 -1.09 2.38
CA ARG A 3 -18.55 -2.34 2.03
C ARG A 3 -17.54 -2.79 3.09
N PHE A 4 -16.89 -1.84 3.76
CA PHE A 4 -15.84 -2.07 4.75
C PHE A 4 -16.35 -1.74 6.16
N ASP A 5 -17.35 -2.50 6.61
CA ASP A 5 -17.96 -2.38 7.93
C ASP A 5 -17.36 -3.39 8.94
N ILE A 6 -17.86 -3.41 10.15
CA ILE A 6 -17.42 -4.34 11.20
C ILE A 6 -17.52 -5.82 10.79
N ALA A 7 -18.52 -6.18 9.94
CA ALA A 7 -18.68 -7.57 9.49
C ALA A 7 -17.57 -7.96 8.51
N TYR A 8 -17.15 -7.02 7.64
CA TYR A 8 -16.02 -7.18 6.74
C TYR A 8 -14.73 -7.46 7.53
N TYR A 9 -14.39 -6.62 8.53
CA TYR A 9 -13.17 -6.78 9.31
C TYR A 9 -13.18 -8.07 10.14
N LYS A 10 -14.30 -8.44 10.75
CA LYS A 10 -14.45 -9.73 11.46
C LYS A 10 -14.22 -10.93 10.55
N ARG A 11 -14.66 -10.85 9.29
CA ARG A 11 -14.55 -11.95 8.34
C ARG A 11 -13.14 -12.13 7.79
N PHE A 12 -12.46 -11.04 7.43
CA PHE A 12 -11.21 -11.10 6.67
C PHE A 12 -9.96 -10.79 7.50
N TYR A 13 -10.12 -10.28 8.73
CA TYR A 13 -9.03 -9.88 9.63
C TYR A 13 -9.10 -10.54 11.01
N GLY A 14 -9.96 -11.54 11.21
CA GLY A 14 -10.01 -12.35 12.44
C GLY A 14 -8.80 -13.30 12.56
N ASP A 15 -8.81 -14.17 13.58
CA ASP A 15 -7.68 -15.04 13.99
C ASP A 15 -7.03 -15.88 12.87
N ASN A 16 -7.72 -16.07 11.73
CA ASN A 16 -7.22 -16.76 10.54
C ASN A 16 -7.14 -15.83 9.31
N GLY A 17 -7.09 -14.51 9.51
CA GLY A 17 -7.11 -13.53 8.43
C GLY A 17 -5.82 -13.51 7.60
N ALA A 18 -5.94 -13.02 6.36
CA ALA A 18 -4.82 -12.91 5.42
C ALA A 18 -3.72 -11.94 5.88
N HIS A 19 -4.05 -11.02 6.81
CA HIS A 19 -3.15 -9.98 7.29
C HIS A 19 -2.71 -10.25 8.74
N ASP A 20 -1.73 -11.13 8.88
CA ASP A 20 -1.05 -11.41 10.14
C ASP A 20 -0.11 -10.25 10.51
N ALA A 21 -0.26 -9.70 11.72
CA ALA A 21 0.55 -8.57 12.19
C ALA A 21 2.04 -8.90 12.24
N GLU A 22 2.43 -10.14 12.56
CA GLU A 22 3.83 -10.58 12.58
C GLU A 22 4.42 -10.60 11.17
N LYS A 23 3.69 -11.12 10.19
CA LYS A 23 4.12 -11.11 8.78
C LYS A 23 4.27 -9.68 8.25
N ILE A 24 3.32 -8.79 8.58
CA ILE A 24 3.41 -7.37 8.21
C ILE A 24 4.61 -6.70 8.89
N ALA A 25 4.92 -7.03 10.14
CA ALA A 25 6.12 -6.51 10.81
C ALA A 25 7.41 -6.93 10.10
N HIS A 26 7.53 -8.18 9.66
CA HIS A 26 8.67 -8.62 8.84
C HIS A 26 8.75 -7.88 7.51
N LEU A 27 7.63 -7.68 6.84
CA LEU A 27 7.55 -6.94 5.59
C LEU A 27 7.93 -5.46 5.78
N ALA A 28 7.38 -4.80 6.78
CA ALA A 28 7.67 -3.40 7.08
C ALA A 28 9.15 -3.20 7.44
N THR A 29 9.74 -4.15 8.20
CA THR A 29 11.17 -4.20 8.49
C THR A 29 11.99 -4.28 7.21
N ALA A 30 11.66 -5.20 6.31
CA ALA A 30 12.36 -5.37 5.04
C ALA A 30 12.29 -4.11 4.16
N VAL A 31 11.11 -3.50 4.03
CA VAL A 31 10.89 -2.27 3.27
C VAL A 31 11.69 -1.11 3.84
N HIS A 32 11.64 -0.90 5.17
CA HIS A 32 12.38 0.16 5.84
C HIS A 32 13.89 0.02 5.67
N HIS A 33 14.43 -1.18 5.93
CA HIS A 33 15.88 -1.42 5.84
C HIS A 33 16.39 -1.43 4.40
N LEU A 34 15.57 -1.86 3.43
CA LEU A 34 15.96 -1.77 2.03
C LEU A 34 16.00 -0.31 1.54
N ALA A 35 15.07 0.52 1.99
CA ALA A 35 15.15 1.97 1.75
C ALA A 35 16.43 2.58 2.36
N ALA A 36 16.75 2.20 3.61
CA ALA A 36 17.99 2.63 4.26
C ALA A 36 19.26 2.16 3.52
N TRP A 37 19.24 0.94 2.96
CA TRP A 37 20.33 0.43 2.10
C TRP A 37 20.56 1.33 0.87
N TRP A 38 19.52 1.90 0.31
CA TRP A 38 19.61 2.87 -0.79
C TRP A 38 19.94 4.30 -0.33
N GLY A 39 20.25 4.49 0.95
CA GLY A 39 20.55 5.82 1.52
C GLY A 39 19.31 6.69 1.74
N ILE A 40 18.11 6.10 1.72
CA ILE A 40 16.85 6.79 1.98
C ILE A 40 16.58 6.75 3.49
N ASN A 41 16.57 7.93 4.11
CA ASN A 41 16.16 8.07 5.50
C ASN A 41 14.64 8.31 5.56
N ILE A 42 13.87 7.32 6.03
CA ILE A 42 12.42 7.43 6.18
C ILE A 42 12.12 8.18 7.47
N THR A 43 11.60 9.40 7.35
CA THR A 43 11.12 10.24 8.45
C THR A 43 9.61 10.44 8.41
N SER A 44 8.99 10.14 7.26
CA SER A 44 7.56 10.31 7.05
C SER A 44 6.96 9.18 6.19
N VAL A 45 5.82 8.66 6.62
CA VAL A 45 5.07 7.59 5.95
C VAL A 45 3.64 8.04 5.71
N LEU A 46 3.11 7.74 4.51
CA LEU A 46 1.69 7.77 4.21
C LEU A 46 1.22 6.33 4.02
N ASP A 47 0.33 5.87 4.90
CA ASP A 47 -0.30 4.56 4.86
C ASP A 47 -1.70 4.70 4.24
N VAL A 48 -1.86 4.17 3.01
CA VAL A 48 -3.08 4.29 2.19
C VAL A 48 -3.91 3.04 2.30
N GLY A 49 -5.18 3.19 2.73
CA GLY A 49 -6.07 2.07 3.02
C GLY A 49 -5.58 1.30 4.24
N ALA A 50 -5.30 2.03 5.31
CA ALA A 50 -4.58 1.53 6.50
C ALA A 50 -5.29 0.38 7.23
N GLY A 51 -6.60 0.17 7.00
CA GLY A 51 -7.36 -0.95 7.55
C GLY A 51 -7.33 -0.98 9.07
N MET A 52 -6.70 -1.99 9.65
CA MET A 52 -6.49 -2.10 11.10
C MET A 52 -5.30 -1.28 11.62
N GLY A 53 -4.57 -0.57 10.76
CA GLY A 53 -3.44 0.27 11.14
C GLY A 53 -2.14 -0.46 11.45
N ILE A 54 -1.96 -1.69 10.95
CA ILE A 54 -0.82 -2.55 11.29
C ILE A 54 0.52 -1.91 10.89
N TRP A 55 0.61 -1.30 9.70
CA TRP A 55 1.81 -0.58 9.27
C TRP A 55 2.12 0.62 10.17
N ARG A 56 1.11 1.44 10.47
CA ARG A 56 1.24 2.59 11.37
C ARG A 56 1.72 2.16 12.76
N ASP A 57 1.10 1.13 13.33
CA ASP A 57 1.39 0.67 14.69
C ASP A 57 2.79 0.05 14.78
N TRP A 58 3.23 -0.63 13.72
CA TRP A 58 4.60 -1.10 13.61
C TRP A 58 5.61 0.06 13.62
N TYR A 59 5.38 1.13 12.84
CA TYR A 59 6.24 2.31 12.85
C TYR A 59 6.25 2.99 14.21
N HIS A 60 5.09 3.21 14.83
CA HIS A 60 5.01 3.83 16.15
C HIS A 60 5.78 3.06 17.22
N THR A 61 5.84 1.72 17.10
CA THR A 61 6.55 0.87 18.06
C THR A 61 8.04 0.79 17.76
N THR A 62 8.43 0.70 16.48
CA THR A 62 9.81 0.38 16.08
C THR A 62 10.63 1.64 15.79
N PHE A 63 10.02 2.67 15.22
CA PHE A 63 10.63 3.94 14.85
C PHE A 63 9.72 5.11 15.28
N PRO A 64 9.60 5.40 16.58
CA PRO A 64 8.66 6.38 17.12
C PRO A 64 8.93 7.81 16.65
N GLU A 65 10.11 8.11 16.11
CA GLU A 65 10.46 9.39 15.50
C GLU A 65 9.87 9.58 14.10
N VAL A 66 9.41 8.50 13.45
CA VAL A 66 8.82 8.57 12.11
C VAL A 66 7.38 9.05 12.20
N THR A 67 7.07 10.12 11.48
CA THR A 67 5.70 10.62 11.39
C THR A 67 4.89 9.75 10.43
N VAL A 68 3.86 9.09 10.94
CA VAL A 68 2.96 8.28 10.12
C VAL A 68 1.60 8.95 10.00
N ARG A 69 1.19 9.17 8.76
CA ARG A 69 -0.17 9.57 8.40
C ARG A 69 -0.88 8.39 7.79
N SER A 70 -1.99 7.96 8.37
CA SER A 70 -2.79 6.84 7.89
C SER A 70 -4.16 7.30 7.41
N ILE A 71 -4.58 6.81 6.25
CA ILE A 71 -5.88 7.14 5.64
C ILE A 71 -6.66 5.88 5.28
N ASP A 72 -7.98 5.94 5.37
CA ASP A 72 -8.88 4.89 4.91
C ASP A 72 -10.21 5.50 4.42
N VAL A 73 -10.93 4.77 3.55
CA VAL A 73 -12.28 5.16 3.10
C VAL A 73 -13.35 4.70 4.06
N SER A 74 -13.08 3.65 4.85
CA SER A 74 -13.99 3.04 5.80
C SER A 74 -14.21 3.96 7.00
N GLU A 75 -15.43 4.41 7.20
CA GLU A 75 -15.81 5.13 8.42
C GLU A 75 -15.56 4.27 9.67
N HIS A 76 -15.85 2.96 9.59
CA HIS A 76 -15.60 2.02 10.68
C HIS A 76 -14.09 1.96 11.02
N ALA A 77 -13.23 1.78 10.03
CA ALA A 77 -11.79 1.73 10.25
C ALA A 77 -11.27 3.06 10.83
N CYS A 78 -11.70 4.18 10.28
CA CYS A 78 -11.29 5.50 10.74
C CYS A 78 -11.68 5.74 12.20
N ASN A 79 -12.90 5.38 12.58
CA ASN A 79 -13.38 5.55 13.96
C ASN A 79 -12.74 4.56 14.94
N THR A 80 -12.47 3.32 14.50
CA THR A 80 -11.94 2.27 15.38
C THR A 80 -10.44 2.40 15.59
N TRP A 81 -9.69 2.72 14.53
CA TRP A 81 -8.22 2.75 14.55
C TRP A 81 -7.65 4.15 14.30
N ASN A 82 -8.47 5.20 14.37
CA ASN A 82 -8.06 6.60 14.31
C ASN A 82 -7.29 6.98 13.02
N HIS A 83 -7.88 6.69 11.86
CA HIS A 83 -7.37 7.13 10.57
C HIS A 83 -8.06 8.40 10.09
N GLU A 84 -7.41 9.15 9.19
CA GLU A 84 -8.12 10.20 8.45
C GLU A 84 -9.03 9.56 7.40
N GLN A 85 -10.31 9.91 7.39
CA GLN A 85 -11.22 9.43 6.36
C GLN A 85 -10.93 10.12 5.03
N ARG A 86 -10.26 9.42 4.12
CA ARG A 86 -9.88 9.91 2.78
C ARG A 86 -9.96 8.78 1.76
N ASP A 87 -10.41 9.13 0.55
CA ASP A 87 -10.36 8.26 -0.62
C ASP A 87 -9.19 8.68 -1.51
N ILE A 88 -8.18 7.84 -1.65
CA ILE A 88 -6.99 8.11 -2.45
C ILE A 88 -7.31 8.35 -3.93
N ALA A 89 -8.43 7.85 -4.44
CA ALA A 89 -8.85 8.10 -5.82
C ALA A 89 -9.32 9.55 -6.03
N THR A 90 -9.85 10.20 -4.99
CA THR A 90 -10.41 11.56 -5.10
C THR A 90 -9.65 12.60 -4.29
N TRP A 91 -8.86 12.15 -3.30
CA TRP A 91 -8.08 13.05 -2.46
C TRP A 91 -6.61 13.09 -2.87
N ARG A 92 -6.11 14.30 -3.17
CA ARG A 92 -4.71 14.55 -3.48
C ARG A 92 -3.96 15.05 -2.25
N PRO A 93 -2.94 14.34 -1.74
CA PRO A 93 -2.12 14.81 -0.62
C PRO A 93 -1.42 16.15 -0.92
N ARG A 94 -1.34 17.02 0.11
CA ARG A 94 -0.67 18.33 0.04
C ARG A 94 0.78 18.24 0.48
N GLY A 95 1.52 17.29 0.16
CA GLY A 95 2.90 17.11 0.58
C GLY A 95 3.37 15.73 0.21
N LYS A 96 4.67 15.50 0.41
CA LYS A 96 5.29 14.22 0.09
C LYS A 96 5.74 13.54 1.36
N SER A 97 5.51 12.21 1.41
CA SER A 97 6.09 11.32 2.40
C SER A 97 7.28 10.58 1.81
N ASP A 98 8.26 10.25 2.63
CA ASP A 98 9.46 9.53 2.19
C ASP A 98 9.09 8.12 1.70
N LEU A 99 8.14 7.48 2.41
CA LEU A 99 7.52 6.22 2.03
C LEU A 99 6.00 6.41 1.87
N VAL A 100 5.45 5.89 0.78
CA VAL A 100 4.00 5.66 0.63
C VAL A 100 3.75 4.15 0.64
N VAL A 101 2.86 3.70 1.49
CA VAL A 101 2.41 2.30 1.56
C VAL A 101 1.01 2.20 0.98
N CYS A 102 0.79 1.24 0.10
CA CYS A 102 -0.53 0.89 -0.43
C CYS A 102 -0.63 -0.63 -0.52
N HIS A 103 -1.18 -1.25 0.51
CA HIS A 103 -1.20 -2.69 0.67
C HIS A 103 -2.62 -3.23 0.54
N SER A 104 -2.89 -3.99 -0.52
CA SER A 104 -4.19 -4.62 -0.78
C SER A 104 -5.37 -3.63 -0.87
N VAL A 105 -5.21 -2.54 -1.63
CA VAL A 105 -6.23 -1.48 -1.78
C VAL A 105 -6.77 -1.37 -3.19
N LEU A 106 -5.91 -1.28 -4.21
CA LEU A 106 -6.32 -0.89 -5.56
C LEU A 106 -7.22 -1.91 -6.27
N GLN A 107 -7.26 -3.16 -5.82
CA GLN A 107 -8.18 -4.17 -6.36
C GLN A 107 -9.65 -3.84 -6.08
N TYR A 108 -9.94 -2.97 -5.13
CA TYR A 108 -11.31 -2.54 -4.79
C TYR A 108 -11.83 -1.39 -5.65
N LEU A 109 -10.96 -0.69 -6.35
CA LEU A 109 -11.27 0.48 -7.16
C LEU A 109 -11.58 0.10 -8.61
N ASP A 110 -12.46 0.82 -9.29
CA ASP A 110 -12.64 0.69 -10.73
C ASP A 110 -11.41 1.21 -11.51
N ASN A 111 -11.39 1.05 -12.83
CA ASN A 111 -10.22 1.38 -13.65
C ASN A 111 -9.84 2.87 -13.59
N GLN A 112 -10.81 3.76 -13.63
CA GLN A 112 -10.55 5.19 -13.58
C GLN A 112 -10.05 5.62 -12.21
N SER A 113 -10.67 5.11 -11.16
CA SER A 113 -10.29 5.36 -9.78
C SER A 113 -8.87 4.85 -9.46
N VAL A 114 -8.46 3.69 -10.01
CA VAL A 114 -7.07 3.20 -9.86
C VAL A 114 -6.07 4.14 -10.52
N ILE A 115 -6.34 4.62 -11.74
CA ILE A 115 -5.44 5.56 -12.44
C ILE A 115 -5.29 6.82 -11.61
N GLN A 116 -6.39 7.39 -11.12
CA GLN A 116 -6.37 8.59 -10.29
C GLN A 116 -5.65 8.35 -8.95
N ALA A 117 -5.85 7.18 -8.32
CA ALA A 117 -5.15 6.80 -7.10
C ALA A 117 -3.63 6.70 -7.31
N ILE A 118 -3.19 6.12 -8.43
CA ILE A 118 -1.76 6.07 -8.82
C ILE A 118 -1.19 7.48 -8.98
N ASP A 119 -1.89 8.39 -9.68
CA ASP A 119 -1.48 9.79 -9.84
C ASP A 119 -1.35 10.52 -8.50
N ASN A 120 -2.30 10.29 -7.59
CA ASN A 120 -2.31 10.91 -6.27
C ASN A 120 -1.20 10.34 -5.37
N MET A 121 -0.96 9.02 -5.40
CA MET A 121 0.17 8.40 -4.70
C MET A 121 1.52 8.85 -5.26
N ALA A 122 1.64 9.00 -6.59
CA ALA A 122 2.85 9.54 -7.20
C ALA A 122 3.15 10.97 -6.74
N ALA A 123 2.13 11.81 -6.63
CA ALA A 123 2.26 13.15 -6.09
C ALA A 123 2.70 13.16 -4.61
N ALA A 124 2.28 12.14 -3.84
CA ALA A 124 2.59 11.98 -2.42
C ALA A 124 3.95 11.32 -2.15
N THR A 125 4.54 10.61 -3.12
CA THR A 125 5.77 9.86 -2.92
C THR A 125 6.99 10.77 -3.12
N ARG A 126 7.91 10.80 -2.13
CA ARG A 126 9.20 11.48 -2.24
C ARG A 126 10.28 10.53 -2.73
N HIS A 127 10.44 9.37 -2.09
CA HIS A 127 11.56 8.47 -2.33
C HIS A 127 11.13 7.07 -2.76
N VAL A 128 10.20 6.44 -2.04
CA VAL A 128 9.80 5.06 -2.31
C VAL A 128 8.31 4.85 -2.06
N MET A 129 7.70 4.00 -2.86
CA MET A 129 6.36 3.48 -2.62
C MET A 129 6.43 1.96 -2.50
N TYR A 130 5.83 1.41 -1.46
CA TYR A 130 5.49 -0.01 -1.38
C TYR A 130 4.06 -0.18 -1.88
N LEU A 131 3.88 -0.97 -2.92
CA LEU A 131 2.59 -1.34 -3.48
C LEU A 131 2.50 -2.84 -3.62
N GLU A 132 1.56 -3.45 -2.93
CA GLU A 132 1.19 -4.84 -3.11
C GLU A 132 -0.31 -4.97 -3.26
N LEU A 133 -0.73 -5.76 -4.21
CA LEU A 133 -2.11 -6.18 -4.41
C LEU A 133 -2.14 -7.45 -5.26
N PRO A 134 -3.12 -8.34 -5.06
CA PRO A 134 -3.26 -9.53 -5.88
C PRO A 134 -3.74 -9.19 -7.31
N THR A 135 -3.07 -9.78 -8.29
CA THR A 135 -3.44 -9.69 -9.69
C THR A 135 -4.39 -10.84 -10.09
N LYS A 136 -4.93 -10.77 -11.31
CA LYS A 136 -5.75 -11.87 -11.85
C LYS A 136 -5.03 -13.21 -11.77
N TRP A 137 -3.74 -13.25 -12.10
CA TRP A 137 -2.93 -14.47 -12.06
C TRP A 137 -2.78 -15.01 -10.64
N ASP A 138 -2.60 -14.13 -9.64
CA ASP A 138 -2.46 -14.52 -8.24
C ASP A 138 -3.76 -15.16 -7.70
N TYR A 139 -4.93 -14.60 -8.06
CA TYR A 139 -6.24 -15.19 -7.73
C TYR A 139 -6.47 -16.57 -8.38
N GLU A 140 -5.88 -16.80 -9.55
CA GLU A 140 -6.01 -18.07 -10.26
C GLU A 140 -5.06 -19.14 -9.74
N ASN A 141 -3.87 -18.75 -9.23
CA ASN A 141 -2.77 -19.68 -9.00
C ASN A 141 -2.21 -19.76 -7.57
N ILE A 142 -2.36 -18.68 -6.74
CA ILE A 142 -1.66 -18.59 -5.45
C ILE A 142 -2.63 -18.40 -4.29
N ILE A 143 -3.67 -17.57 -4.44
CA ILE A 143 -4.51 -17.11 -3.34
C ILE A 143 -5.43 -18.20 -2.83
N ASP A 144 -5.44 -18.38 -1.51
CA ASP A 144 -6.50 -19.12 -0.84
C ASP A 144 -7.80 -18.31 -0.88
N LYS A 145 -8.73 -18.81 -1.69
CA LYS A 145 -10.04 -18.18 -1.93
C LYS A 145 -10.97 -18.28 -0.72
N SER A 146 -10.71 -19.16 0.24
CA SER A 146 -11.56 -19.34 1.41
C SER A 146 -11.45 -18.19 2.42
N GLY A 147 -10.25 -17.60 2.54
CA GLY A 147 -9.95 -16.50 3.47
C GLY A 147 -9.84 -15.12 2.79
N THR A 148 -10.12 -15.01 1.47
CA THR A 148 -9.88 -13.77 0.72
C THR A 148 -11.18 -13.19 0.18
N ASP A 149 -11.30 -11.85 0.17
CA ASP A 149 -12.42 -11.17 -0.48
C ASP A 149 -12.28 -11.28 -2.01
N LEU A 150 -13.23 -11.98 -2.63
CA LEU A 150 -13.29 -12.19 -4.08
C LEU A 150 -14.11 -11.13 -4.83
N GLN A 151 -14.75 -10.21 -4.12
CA GLN A 151 -15.56 -9.13 -4.72
C GLN A 151 -14.65 -7.95 -5.11
N VAL A 152 -13.71 -8.19 -6.02
CA VAL A 152 -12.69 -7.25 -6.45
C VAL A 152 -12.58 -7.20 -7.97
N TYR A 153 -11.88 -6.19 -8.49
CA TYR A 153 -11.55 -6.11 -9.91
C TYR A 153 -10.29 -6.90 -10.23
N HIS A 154 -10.44 -7.97 -11.01
CA HIS A 154 -9.32 -8.82 -11.44
C HIS A 154 -8.58 -8.20 -12.63
N ARG A 155 -7.39 -7.63 -12.40
CA ARG A 155 -6.54 -7.04 -13.45
C ARG A 155 -5.22 -7.77 -13.55
N SER A 156 -4.61 -7.73 -14.74
CA SER A 156 -3.27 -8.30 -14.93
C SER A 156 -2.19 -7.39 -14.33
N ALA A 157 -1.05 -7.97 -13.95
CA ALA A 157 0.13 -7.21 -13.54
C ALA A 157 0.59 -6.22 -14.62
N GLN A 158 0.48 -6.61 -15.91
CA GLN A 158 0.81 -5.72 -17.03
C GLN A 158 -0.06 -4.46 -17.06
N TRP A 159 -1.34 -4.60 -16.74
CA TRP A 159 -2.25 -3.44 -16.68
C TRP A 159 -1.81 -2.44 -15.60
N TYR A 160 -1.47 -2.91 -14.40
CA TYR A 160 -0.97 -2.05 -13.34
C TYR A 160 0.38 -1.42 -13.70
N ARG A 161 1.35 -2.22 -14.21
CA ARG A 161 2.66 -1.72 -14.63
C ARG A 161 2.56 -0.63 -15.70
N LYS A 162 1.63 -0.74 -16.65
CA LYS A 162 1.40 0.29 -17.68
C LYS A 162 1.10 1.67 -17.08
N HIS A 163 0.33 1.74 -16.01
CA HIS A 163 -0.02 3.01 -15.36
C HIS A 163 1.05 3.46 -14.36
N LEU A 164 1.59 2.54 -13.58
CA LEU A 164 2.65 2.83 -12.62
C LEU A 164 3.94 3.34 -13.28
N SER A 165 4.33 2.77 -14.42
CA SER A 165 5.55 3.16 -15.14
C SER A 165 5.54 4.57 -15.73
N GLN A 166 4.40 5.25 -15.71
CA GLN A 166 4.33 6.68 -16.05
C GLN A 166 4.95 7.58 -14.97
N HIS A 167 5.04 7.10 -13.74
CA HIS A 167 5.50 7.84 -12.57
C HIS A 167 6.68 7.21 -11.86
N PHE A 168 6.79 5.88 -11.95
CA PHE A 168 7.70 5.08 -11.13
C PHE A 168 8.50 4.09 -11.97
N ARG A 169 9.65 3.70 -11.42
CA ARG A 169 10.42 2.53 -11.84
C ARG A 169 10.20 1.41 -10.82
N GLN A 170 9.90 0.20 -11.26
CA GLN A 170 9.82 -0.97 -10.40
C GLN A 170 11.23 -1.42 -10.00
N VAL A 171 11.41 -1.72 -8.70
CA VAL A 171 12.70 -2.23 -8.15
C VAL A 171 12.53 -3.61 -7.49
N GLY A 172 11.42 -4.29 -7.74
CA GLY A 172 11.12 -5.62 -7.20
C GLY A 172 10.45 -5.60 -5.83
N ALA A 173 10.00 -6.77 -5.37
CA ALA A 173 9.40 -6.99 -4.05
C ALA A 173 8.29 -5.98 -3.66
N GLY A 174 7.47 -5.53 -4.61
CA GLY A 174 6.44 -4.52 -4.36
C GLY A 174 6.96 -3.08 -4.27
N LEU A 175 8.25 -2.84 -4.45
CA LEU A 175 8.86 -1.52 -4.32
C LEU A 175 8.93 -0.77 -5.65
N TRP A 176 8.63 0.53 -5.57
CA TRP A 176 8.60 1.46 -6.69
C TRP A 176 9.29 2.76 -6.29
N VAL A 177 10.14 3.28 -7.15
CA VAL A 177 10.80 4.59 -6.94
C VAL A 177 10.37 5.58 -8.01
N PRO A 178 10.18 6.88 -7.70
CA PRO A 178 9.86 7.90 -8.70
C PRO A 178 10.90 7.91 -9.82
N LEU A 179 10.48 8.17 -11.06
CA LEU A 179 11.37 8.17 -12.24
C LEU A 179 12.56 9.12 -12.09
N GLN A 180 12.37 10.25 -11.40
CA GLN A 180 13.42 11.24 -11.09
C GLN A 180 13.88 11.15 -9.62
N GLY A 181 13.70 9.99 -9.00
CA GLY A 181 14.04 9.74 -7.59
C GLY A 181 15.46 9.25 -7.39
N THR A 182 15.64 8.47 -6.32
CA THR A 182 16.92 7.89 -5.92
C THR A 182 17.52 7.05 -7.07
N PRO A 183 18.79 7.26 -7.44
CA PRO A 183 19.48 6.43 -8.43
C PRO A 183 19.56 4.97 -7.96
N MET A 184 19.24 4.05 -8.86
CA MET A 184 19.34 2.60 -8.62
C MET A 184 20.40 2.00 -9.53
N TYR A 185 21.13 1.00 -9.03
CA TYR A 185 21.99 0.19 -9.87
C TYR A 185 21.15 -0.58 -10.90
N GLU A 186 21.74 -0.89 -12.04
CA GLU A 186 21.03 -1.51 -13.17
C GLU A 186 20.33 -2.82 -12.81
N LEU A 187 20.93 -3.64 -11.92
CA LEU A 187 20.36 -4.92 -11.49
C LEU A 187 19.29 -4.79 -10.38
N GLU A 188 19.19 -3.63 -9.73
CA GLU A 188 18.15 -3.37 -8.73
C GLU A 188 16.84 -2.93 -9.39
N ALA A 189 16.93 -2.27 -10.55
CA ALA A 189 15.76 -1.79 -11.27
C ALA A 189 15.25 -2.85 -12.25
N CYS A 190 13.96 -3.21 -12.14
CA CYS A 190 13.29 -4.05 -13.14
C CYS A 190 13.13 -3.27 -14.45
N ARG A 191 13.48 -3.86 -15.57
CA ARG A 191 13.29 -3.33 -16.93
C ARG A 191 11.98 -3.82 -17.55
#